data_1bba8e4348b7256e7168a4cde7054cfa
#
_entry.id   1bba8e4348b7256e7168a4cde7054cfa
#
_cell.length_a   1.000
_cell.length_b   1.000
_cell.length_c   1.000
_cell.angle_alpha   90.00
_cell.angle_beta   90.00
_cell.angle_gamma   90.00
#
_symmetry.space_group_name_H-M   'P 1'
#
loop_
_entity.id
_entity.type
_entity.pdbx_description
1 polymer ?
#
loop_
_entity_poly.entity_id
_entity_poly.type
_entity_poly.pdbx_seq_one_letter_code
_entity_poly.pdbx_strand_id
1 'polypeptide(L)'
;MDAIAHTQVSVVCLVTLAVLLRAQQKMRDKSLPGRLFTALLWSAGALTIVDYGSALAQLGAWQDLGIPLTYRLNAGGSILFYLLAACCCLLVFLYVEAELGRTWMEDGRRLALSAAPVALLLLALLTARDENGFCYLDAEGLRGSTLFWGAKLVGLAYLAAAFLRCSWTLSNWKQETPKEELKTLLLLALAPAAGFLLQGWLPGRGLLCCGITLGLVCVYVLVLQTKFTVDTLTGVSNRIVALRYLESELPYYRRHPNRSLHFLMMDMDHFKHINDEYGHLEGDAALVLLAGILKKVCANYNGVLARYGGDEFCIACGCNSVEVRTLIVSIQRELDAANAASGKPYQIEISIGCARLEPDIATVHDLIDKADQEMYHLKTRKRGTAPTEKQG
;
A
#
# COMPACT_ATOMS: atom_id res chain seq x y z
N MET A 1 -17.33 7.01 34.48
CA MET A 1 -16.04 7.32 33.80
C MET A 1 -15.89 6.53 32.49
N ASP A 2 -16.30 5.28 32.45
CA ASP A 2 -16.12 4.41 31.26
C ASP A 2 -16.92 4.82 30.02
N ALA A 3 -18.09 5.41 30.21
CA ALA A 3 -18.95 5.86 29.11
C ALA A 3 -18.40 7.06 28.34
N ILE A 4 -17.81 8.01 29.02
CA ILE A 4 -17.16 9.18 28.39
C ILE A 4 -15.96 8.70 27.58
N ALA A 5 -15.14 7.81 28.13
CA ALA A 5 -14.01 7.23 27.44
C ALA A 5 -14.45 6.44 26.20
N HIS A 6 -15.52 5.64 26.28
CA HIS A 6 -16.07 4.91 25.13
C HIS A 6 -16.57 5.88 24.04
N THR A 7 -17.30 6.92 24.42
CA THR A 7 -17.76 7.95 23.48
C THR A 7 -16.60 8.63 22.77
N GLN A 8 -15.57 9.04 23.50
CA GLN A 8 -14.38 9.68 22.91
C GLN A 8 -13.69 8.77 21.90
N VAL A 9 -13.50 7.51 22.25
CA VAL A 9 -12.89 6.50 21.39
C VAL A 9 -13.71 6.31 20.11
N SER A 10 -15.02 6.12 20.22
CA SER A 10 -15.88 5.91 19.06
C SER A 10 -15.92 7.12 18.14
N VAL A 11 -15.95 8.33 18.68
CA VAL A 11 -15.88 9.57 17.88
C VAL A 11 -14.57 9.69 17.13
N VAL A 12 -13.42 9.42 17.80
CA VAL A 12 -12.11 9.42 17.13
C VAL A 12 -12.05 8.41 16.00
N CYS A 13 -12.53 7.18 16.23
CA CYS A 13 -12.60 6.15 15.20
C CYS A 13 -13.46 6.59 14.01
N LEU A 14 -14.67 7.11 14.24
CA LEU A 14 -15.57 7.57 13.19
C LEU A 14 -14.98 8.71 12.37
N VAL A 15 -14.39 9.71 13.01
CA VAL A 15 -13.73 10.83 12.32
C VAL A 15 -12.57 10.30 11.46
N THR A 16 -11.75 9.43 12.02
CA THR A 16 -10.61 8.83 11.30
C THR A 16 -11.09 8.03 10.08
N LEU A 17 -12.10 7.17 10.25
CA LEU A 17 -12.66 6.38 9.15
C LEU A 17 -13.30 7.25 8.06
N ALA A 18 -13.99 8.34 8.44
CA ALA A 18 -14.56 9.29 7.50
C ALA A 18 -13.48 10.01 6.68
N VAL A 19 -12.38 10.41 7.31
CA VAL A 19 -11.21 11.01 6.62
C VAL A 19 -10.59 10.01 5.65
N LEU A 20 -10.36 8.77 6.08
CA LEU A 20 -9.81 7.71 5.23
C LEU A 20 -10.74 7.40 4.04
N LEU A 21 -12.05 7.31 4.27
CA LEU A 21 -13.03 7.05 3.23
C LEU A 21 -13.04 8.15 2.17
N ARG A 22 -13.06 9.43 2.61
CA ARG A 22 -12.99 10.57 1.69
C ARG A 22 -11.71 10.58 0.88
N ALA A 23 -10.59 10.27 1.51
CA ALA A 23 -9.29 10.19 0.86
C ALA A 23 -9.23 9.03 -0.14
N GLN A 24 -9.75 7.84 0.20
CA GLN A 24 -9.84 6.69 -0.69
C GLN A 24 -10.74 6.97 -1.90
N GLN A 25 -11.88 7.62 -1.72
CA GLN A 25 -12.77 8.01 -2.82
C GLN A 25 -12.09 8.96 -3.81
N LYS A 26 -11.26 9.90 -3.31
CA LYS A 26 -10.47 10.82 -4.15
C LYS A 26 -9.41 10.05 -4.98
N MET A 27 -8.87 8.97 -4.48
CA MET A 27 -7.87 8.16 -5.18
C MET A 27 -8.44 7.38 -6.37
N ARG A 28 -9.76 7.16 -6.46
CA ARG A 28 -10.48 6.43 -7.54
C ARG A 28 -9.89 5.06 -7.87
N ASP A 29 -9.35 4.37 -6.89
CA ASP A 29 -8.77 3.04 -7.08
C ASP A 29 -9.88 2.01 -7.35
N LYS A 30 -9.90 1.45 -8.58
CA LYS A 30 -10.88 0.45 -9.03
C LYS A 30 -10.35 -0.98 -8.94
N SER A 31 -9.13 -1.19 -8.47
CA SER A 31 -8.54 -2.52 -8.27
C SER A 31 -9.37 -3.34 -7.27
N LEU A 32 -9.22 -4.66 -7.28
CA LEU A 32 -9.89 -5.52 -6.30
C LEU A 32 -9.49 -5.17 -4.86
N PRO A 33 -8.19 -5.00 -4.52
CA PRO A 33 -7.80 -4.52 -3.19
C PRO A 33 -8.41 -3.16 -2.83
N GLY A 34 -8.41 -2.19 -3.76
CA GLY A 34 -8.99 -0.87 -3.53
C GLY A 34 -10.50 -0.91 -3.22
N ARG A 35 -11.25 -1.79 -3.89
CA ARG A 35 -12.68 -2.02 -3.61
C ARG A 35 -12.89 -2.69 -2.25
N LEU A 36 -12.09 -3.70 -1.92
CA LEU A 36 -12.15 -4.37 -0.61
C LEU A 36 -11.78 -3.43 0.52
N PHE A 37 -10.76 -2.58 0.35
CA PHE A 37 -10.40 -1.56 1.31
C PHE A 37 -11.55 -0.55 1.54
N THR A 38 -12.22 -0.13 0.48
CA THR A 38 -13.40 0.75 0.58
C THR A 38 -14.54 0.06 1.34
N ALA A 39 -14.80 -1.22 1.06
CA ALA A 39 -15.79 -2.01 1.78
C ALA A 39 -15.45 -2.17 3.27
N LEU A 40 -14.16 -2.36 3.59
CA LEU A 40 -13.64 -2.39 4.96
C LEU A 40 -13.90 -1.07 5.70
N LEU A 41 -13.63 0.07 5.07
CA LEU A 41 -13.88 1.39 5.67
C LEU A 41 -15.37 1.59 5.99
N TRP A 42 -16.26 1.22 5.07
CA TRP A 42 -17.71 1.30 5.29
C TRP A 42 -18.18 0.36 6.41
N SER A 43 -17.72 -0.89 6.40
CA SER A 43 -18.12 -1.88 7.41
C SER A 43 -17.58 -1.54 8.79
N ALA A 44 -16.35 -1.02 8.89
CA ALA A 44 -15.76 -0.53 10.13
C ALA A 44 -16.52 0.69 10.68
N GLY A 45 -16.94 1.61 9.81
CA GLY A 45 -17.79 2.74 10.19
C GLY A 45 -19.14 2.30 10.75
N ALA A 46 -19.82 1.38 10.06
CA ALA A 46 -21.08 0.81 10.51
C ALA A 46 -20.93 0.07 11.86
N LEU A 47 -19.86 -0.72 12.00
CA LEU A 47 -19.54 -1.41 13.25
C LEU A 47 -19.35 -0.44 14.40
N THR A 48 -18.60 0.66 14.19
CA THR A 48 -18.35 1.68 15.22
C THR A 48 -19.62 2.44 15.60
N ILE A 49 -20.53 2.71 14.65
CA ILE A 49 -21.83 3.33 14.92
C ILE A 49 -22.70 2.41 15.79
N VAL A 50 -22.74 1.11 15.47
CA VAL A 50 -23.52 0.12 16.25
C VAL A 50 -22.94 -0.06 17.65
N ASP A 51 -21.60 -0.11 17.79
CA ASP A 51 -20.91 -0.18 19.07
C ASP A 51 -21.24 1.01 19.95
N TYR A 52 -21.14 2.22 19.39
CA TYR A 52 -21.47 3.47 20.07
C TYR A 52 -22.96 3.54 20.48
N GLY A 53 -23.88 3.17 19.58
CA GLY A 53 -25.30 3.12 19.85
C GLY A 53 -25.65 2.14 20.98
N SER A 54 -25.02 0.97 21.00
CA SER A 54 -25.18 -0.03 22.06
C SER A 54 -24.66 0.50 23.41
N ALA A 55 -23.53 1.21 23.41
CA ALA A 55 -22.98 1.82 24.61
C ALA A 55 -23.89 2.93 25.17
N LEU A 56 -24.46 3.78 24.32
CA LEU A 56 -25.43 4.81 24.72
C LEU A 56 -26.71 4.18 25.32
N ALA A 57 -27.19 3.08 24.73
CA ALA A 57 -28.34 2.35 25.23
C ALA A 57 -28.10 1.80 26.66
N GLN A 58 -26.89 1.35 26.96
CA GLN A 58 -26.49 0.86 28.30
C GLN A 58 -26.40 1.98 29.34
N LEU A 59 -26.12 3.22 28.92
CA LEU A 59 -25.97 4.38 29.81
C LEU A 59 -27.28 4.98 30.31
N GLY A 60 -28.43 4.37 30.01
CA GLY A 60 -29.73 4.84 30.45
C GLY A 60 -30.29 6.03 29.66
N ALA A 61 -29.69 6.44 28.55
CA ALA A 61 -30.29 7.41 27.62
C ALA A 61 -31.66 6.97 27.10
N TRP A 62 -32.05 5.73 27.35
CA TRP A 62 -33.28 5.08 26.90
C TRP A 62 -34.15 4.59 28.09
N GLN A 63 -33.88 5.03 29.33
CA GLN A 63 -34.62 4.58 30.51
C GLN A 63 -36.12 4.88 30.43
N ASP A 64 -36.51 5.94 29.72
CA ASP A 64 -37.88 6.33 29.51
C ASP A 64 -38.68 5.41 28.56
N LEU A 65 -37.99 4.50 27.81
CA LEU A 65 -38.63 3.63 26.81
C LEU A 65 -39.19 2.32 27.36
N GLY A 66 -39.02 2.06 28.66
CA GLY A 66 -39.47 0.84 29.35
C GLY A 66 -38.49 -0.35 29.14
N ILE A 67 -38.39 -1.22 30.16
CA ILE A 67 -37.44 -2.36 30.24
C ILE A 67 -37.53 -3.30 29.05
N PRO A 68 -38.73 -3.71 28.52
CA PRO A 68 -38.77 -4.67 27.39
C PRO A 68 -38.21 -4.10 26.10
N LEU A 69 -38.37 -2.80 25.82
CA LEU A 69 -37.86 -2.20 24.59
C LEU A 69 -36.35 -1.97 24.66
N THR A 70 -35.85 -1.49 25.80
CA THR A 70 -34.41 -1.31 26.06
C THR A 70 -33.67 -2.63 25.94
N TYR A 71 -34.23 -3.72 26.46
CA TYR A 71 -33.68 -5.07 26.32
C TYR A 71 -33.58 -5.50 24.84
N ARG A 72 -34.66 -5.34 24.07
CA ARG A 72 -34.71 -5.72 22.65
C ARG A 72 -33.69 -4.90 21.81
N LEU A 73 -33.54 -3.61 22.09
CA LEU A 73 -32.59 -2.73 21.42
C LEU A 73 -31.15 -3.14 21.74
N ASN A 74 -30.83 -3.48 22.99
CA ASN A 74 -29.49 -3.94 23.39
C ASN A 74 -29.16 -5.31 22.80
N ALA A 75 -30.10 -6.25 22.83
CA ALA A 75 -29.91 -7.58 22.24
C ALA A 75 -29.74 -7.48 20.71
N GLY A 76 -30.60 -6.72 20.04
CA GLY A 76 -30.49 -6.47 18.59
C GLY A 76 -29.19 -5.76 18.20
N GLY A 77 -28.79 -4.75 18.97
CA GLY A 77 -27.51 -4.04 18.79
C GLY A 77 -26.30 -4.98 18.94
N SER A 78 -26.33 -5.85 19.94
CA SER A 78 -25.25 -6.84 20.15
C SER A 78 -25.18 -7.87 19.02
N ILE A 79 -26.30 -8.37 18.56
CA ILE A 79 -26.37 -9.28 17.40
C ILE A 79 -25.75 -8.62 16.16
N LEU A 80 -26.20 -7.39 15.86
CA LEU A 80 -25.71 -6.63 14.71
C LEU A 80 -24.22 -6.32 14.82
N PHE A 81 -23.74 -5.97 16.02
CA PHE A 81 -22.34 -5.71 16.29
C PHE A 81 -21.45 -6.94 15.94
N TYR A 82 -21.78 -8.12 16.48
CA TYR A 82 -20.95 -9.31 16.22
C TYR A 82 -21.05 -9.83 14.80
N LEU A 83 -22.19 -9.64 14.13
CA LEU A 83 -22.33 -9.96 12.71
C LEU A 83 -21.44 -9.02 11.85
N LEU A 84 -21.52 -7.72 12.09
CA LEU A 84 -20.66 -6.74 11.42
C LEU A 84 -19.18 -6.98 11.72
N ALA A 85 -18.84 -7.32 12.96
CA ALA A 85 -17.48 -7.68 13.35
C ALA A 85 -16.96 -8.90 12.56
N ALA A 86 -17.76 -9.95 12.43
CA ALA A 86 -17.40 -11.13 11.63
C ALA A 86 -17.25 -10.78 10.15
N CYS A 87 -18.13 -9.93 9.59
CA CYS A 87 -18.01 -9.42 8.22
C CYS A 87 -16.72 -8.60 8.03
N CYS A 88 -16.38 -7.71 8.97
CA CYS A 88 -15.12 -6.96 8.92
C CYS A 88 -13.91 -7.89 8.93
N CYS A 89 -13.90 -8.92 9.80
CA CYS A 89 -12.80 -9.90 9.85
C CYS A 89 -12.68 -10.71 8.55
N LEU A 90 -13.79 -11.12 7.94
CA LEU A 90 -13.81 -11.73 6.61
C LEU A 90 -13.22 -10.77 5.56
N LEU A 91 -13.62 -9.50 5.55
CA LEU A 91 -13.09 -8.51 4.61
C LEU A 91 -11.58 -8.26 4.81
N VAL A 92 -11.09 -8.29 6.07
CA VAL A 92 -9.64 -8.24 6.37
C VAL A 92 -8.93 -9.43 5.72
N PHE A 93 -9.45 -10.65 5.91
CA PHE A 93 -8.89 -11.85 5.30
C PHE A 93 -8.88 -11.76 3.77
N LEU A 94 -9.99 -11.36 3.15
CA LEU A 94 -10.10 -11.20 1.70
C LEU A 94 -9.15 -10.11 1.16
N TYR A 95 -9.00 -9.01 1.90
CA TYR A 95 -8.07 -7.95 1.53
C TYR A 95 -6.62 -8.46 1.53
N VAL A 96 -6.20 -9.18 2.56
CA VAL A 96 -4.88 -9.78 2.64
C VAL A 96 -4.63 -10.76 1.48
N GLU A 97 -5.59 -11.63 1.15
CA GLU A 97 -5.47 -12.56 0.02
C GLU A 97 -5.38 -11.83 -1.32
N ALA A 98 -6.12 -10.72 -1.50
CA ALA A 98 -6.08 -9.90 -2.70
C ALA A 98 -4.73 -9.19 -2.89
N GLU A 99 -4.15 -8.64 -1.81
CA GLU A 99 -2.81 -8.01 -1.84
C GLU A 99 -1.70 -9.04 -2.10
N LEU A 100 -1.88 -10.29 -1.65
CA LEU A 100 -0.95 -11.37 -1.94
C LEU A 100 -1.10 -11.97 -3.36
N GLY A 101 -1.91 -11.34 -4.22
CA GLY A 101 -2.07 -11.69 -5.65
C GLY A 101 -2.69 -13.06 -5.91
N ARG A 102 -3.63 -13.53 -5.06
CA ARG A 102 -4.21 -14.86 -5.17
C ARG A 102 -5.34 -14.94 -6.18
N THR A 103 -5.19 -15.79 -7.17
CA THR A 103 -6.16 -16.04 -8.25
C THR A 103 -7.40 -16.81 -7.80
N TRP A 104 -7.37 -17.49 -6.61
CA TRP A 104 -8.52 -18.28 -6.14
C TRP A 104 -9.77 -17.43 -5.88
N MET A 105 -9.60 -16.12 -5.65
CA MET A 105 -10.74 -15.21 -5.45
C MET A 105 -11.57 -14.98 -6.74
N GLU A 106 -11.03 -15.34 -7.89
CA GLU A 106 -11.74 -15.35 -9.17
C GLU A 106 -12.68 -16.55 -9.29
N ASP A 107 -12.45 -17.62 -8.49
CA ASP A 107 -13.31 -18.77 -8.39
C ASP A 107 -14.47 -18.51 -7.42
N GLY A 108 -15.65 -18.25 -7.96
CA GLY A 108 -16.86 -17.95 -7.17
C GLY A 108 -17.21 -19.02 -6.13
N ARG A 109 -16.84 -20.31 -6.36
CA ARG A 109 -17.09 -21.39 -5.40
C ARG A 109 -16.20 -21.25 -4.16
N ARG A 110 -14.92 -20.95 -4.35
CA ARG A 110 -13.97 -20.76 -3.24
C ARG A 110 -14.29 -19.50 -2.46
N LEU A 111 -14.69 -18.44 -3.14
CA LEU A 111 -15.15 -17.20 -2.50
C LEU A 111 -16.41 -17.46 -1.66
N ALA A 112 -17.39 -18.19 -2.17
CA ALA A 112 -18.59 -18.58 -1.42
C ALA A 112 -18.25 -19.45 -0.20
N LEU A 113 -17.31 -20.40 -0.33
CA LEU A 113 -16.84 -21.21 0.77
C LEU A 113 -16.15 -20.36 1.86
N SER A 114 -15.39 -19.34 1.48
CA SER A 114 -14.76 -18.43 2.45
C SER A 114 -15.79 -17.61 3.23
N ALA A 115 -16.94 -17.28 2.65
CA ALA A 115 -18.04 -16.56 3.31
C ALA A 115 -19.00 -17.50 4.10
N ALA A 116 -18.92 -18.80 3.90
CA ALA A 116 -19.84 -19.77 4.53
C ALA A 116 -19.93 -19.67 6.07
N PRO A 117 -18.83 -19.49 6.83
CA PRO A 117 -18.92 -19.33 8.30
C PRO A 117 -19.76 -18.14 8.73
N VAL A 118 -19.67 -17.01 8.01
CA VAL A 118 -20.50 -15.81 8.28
C VAL A 118 -21.95 -16.06 7.89
N ALA A 119 -22.21 -16.72 6.78
CA ALA A 119 -23.55 -17.08 6.35
C ALA A 119 -24.23 -18.05 7.33
N LEU A 120 -23.50 -19.06 7.83
CA LEU A 120 -23.98 -19.98 8.86
C LEU A 120 -24.26 -19.24 10.20
N LEU A 121 -23.39 -18.33 10.58
CA LEU A 121 -23.62 -17.48 11.76
C LEU A 121 -24.89 -16.64 11.59
N LEU A 122 -25.10 -16.01 10.44
CA LEU A 122 -26.32 -15.26 10.15
C LEU A 122 -27.56 -16.16 10.24
N LEU A 123 -27.53 -17.35 9.65
CA LEU A 123 -28.62 -18.31 9.72
C LEU A 123 -28.91 -18.73 11.16
N ALA A 124 -27.87 -19.03 11.95
CA ALA A 124 -28.01 -19.37 13.36
C ALA A 124 -28.64 -18.24 14.17
N LEU A 125 -28.26 -16.98 13.92
CA LEU A 125 -28.83 -15.80 14.57
C LEU A 125 -30.30 -15.56 14.20
N LEU A 126 -30.69 -15.82 12.93
CA LEU A 126 -32.07 -15.67 12.47
C LEU A 126 -33.00 -16.77 13.00
N THR A 127 -32.46 -17.95 13.30
CA THR A 127 -33.22 -19.11 13.81
C THR A 127 -33.27 -19.17 15.32
N ALA A 128 -32.43 -18.43 16.04
CA ALA A 128 -32.40 -18.35 17.50
C ALA A 128 -33.62 -17.57 18.02
N ARG A 129 -34.73 -18.29 18.27
CA ARG A 129 -36.02 -17.70 18.73
C ARG A 129 -36.27 -17.80 20.24
N ASP A 130 -35.44 -18.54 20.97
CA ASP A 130 -35.69 -18.85 22.37
C ASP A 130 -35.07 -17.82 23.32
N GLU A 131 -35.59 -17.79 24.56
CA GLU A 131 -35.12 -16.93 25.68
C GLU A 131 -33.62 -17.09 25.97
N ASN A 132 -33.00 -18.21 25.55
CA ASN A 132 -31.58 -18.46 25.57
C ASN A 132 -30.84 -18.08 24.28
N GLY A 133 -31.37 -17.14 23.51
CA GLY A 133 -30.83 -16.69 22.23
C GLY A 133 -29.38 -16.19 22.29
N PHE A 134 -29.04 -15.14 21.56
CA PHE A 134 -27.68 -14.60 21.47
C PHE A 134 -27.14 -14.07 22.81
N CYS A 135 -28.02 -13.38 23.59
CA CYS A 135 -27.71 -12.86 24.90
C CYS A 135 -28.91 -13.09 25.84
N TYR A 136 -28.65 -13.34 27.12
CA TYR A 136 -29.66 -13.40 28.16
C TYR A 136 -29.32 -12.44 29.31
N LEU A 137 -30.35 -11.94 30.00
CA LEU A 137 -30.20 -11.11 31.20
C LEU A 137 -30.10 -12.02 32.42
N ASP A 138 -29.00 -11.91 33.14
CA ASP A 138 -28.82 -12.53 34.45
C ASP A 138 -28.85 -11.43 35.54
N ALA A 139 -28.88 -11.83 36.81
CA ALA A 139 -28.83 -10.90 37.96
C ALA A 139 -27.57 -10.02 37.96
N GLU A 140 -26.53 -10.43 37.29
CA GLU A 140 -25.26 -9.71 37.13
C GLU A 140 -25.15 -8.91 35.81
N GLY A 141 -26.19 -8.95 34.93
CA GLY A 141 -26.21 -8.22 33.66
C GLY A 141 -26.37 -9.08 32.41
N LEU A 142 -26.04 -8.53 31.26
CA LEU A 142 -26.18 -9.19 29.96
C LEU A 142 -25.05 -10.22 29.75
N ARG A 143 -25.39 -11.51 29.68
CA ARG A 143 -24.45 -12.61 29.41
C ARG A 143 -24.60 -13.15 27.98
N GLY A 144 -23.48 -13.50 27.35
CA GLY A 144 -23.47 -14.12 26.03
C GLY A 144 -23.74 -15.61 26.06
N SER A 145 -24.58 -16.08 25.15
CA SER A 145 -24.87 -17.50 24.91
C SER A 145 -23.76 -18.19 24.11
N THR A 146 -23.95 -19.46 23.78
CA THR A 146 -23.07 -20.24 22.87
C THR A 146 -22.90 -19.57 21.51
N LEU A 147 -23.96 -18.93 20.96
CA LEU A 147 -23.90 -18.20 19.68
C LEU A 147 -23.03 -16.94 19.77
N PHE A 148 -23.03 -16.27 20.91
CA PHE A 148 -22.14 -15.14 21.16
C PHE A 148 -20.66 -15.53 21.08
N TRP A 149 -20.29 -16.66 21.73
CA TRP A 149 -18.95 -17.20 21.65
C TRP A 149 -18.61 -17.74 20.25
N GLY A 150 -19.58 -18.34 19.57
CA GLY A 150 -19.46 -18.77 18.18
C GLY A 150 -19.14 -17.61 17.24
N ALA A 151 -19.82 -16.48 17.38
CA ALA A 151 -19.54 -15.29 16.58
C ALA A 151 -18.13 -14.73 16.80
N LYS A 152 -17.67 -14.71 18.05
CA LYS A 152 -16.29 -14.34 18.39
C LYS A 152 -15.27 -15.28 17.74
N LEU A 153 -15.49 -16.59 17.82
CA LEU A 153 -14.60 -17.59 17.23
C LEU A 153 -14.50 -17.46 15.71
N VAL A 154 -15.62 -17.20 15.02
CA VAL A 154 -15.62 -16.97 13.56
C VAL A 154 -14.76 -15.78 13.20
N GLY A 155 -14.91 -14.63 13.88
CA GLY A 155 -14.09 -13.44 13.65
C GLY A 155 -12.59 -13.71 13.88
N LEU A 156 -12.26 -14.32 15.01
CA LEU A 156 -10.87 -14.68 15.35
C LEU A 156 -10.27 -15.68 14.36
N ALA A 157 -11.04 -16.63 13.85
CA ALA A 157 -10.58 -17.59 12.84
C ALA A 157 -10.15 -16.90 11.53
N TYR A 158 -10.89 -15.89 11.05
CA TYR A 158 -10.48 -15.11 9.87
C TYR A 158 -9.21 -14.31 10.13
N LEU A 159 -9.10 -13.65 11.28
CA LEU A 159 -7.89 -12.88 11.63
C LEU A 159 -6.67 -13.80 11.78
N ALA A 160 -6.85 -14.97 12.40
CA ALA A 160 -5.80 -16.00 12.50
C ALA A 160 -5.40 -16.53 11.11
N ALA A 161 -6.35 -16.78 10.23
CA ALA A 161 -6.07 -17.20 8.86
C ALA A 161 -5.28 -16.12 8.10
N ALA A 162 -5.67 -14.85 8.18
CA ALA A 162 -4.95 -13.73 7.59
C ALA A 162 -3.52 -13.62 8.15
N PHE A 163 -3.36 -13.71 9.47
CA PHE A 163 -2.06 -13.70 10.13
C PHE A 163 -1.15 -14.85 9.68
N LEU A 164 -1.67 -16.08 9.69
CA LEU A 164 -0.91 -17.28 9.28
C LEU A 164 -0.48 -17.19 7.82
N ARG A 165 -1.34 -16.65 6.94
CA ARG A 165 -1.02 -16.42 5.53
C ARG A 165 0.12 -15.44 5.37
N CYS A 166 0.05 -14.27 5.99
CA CYS A 166 1.13 -13.27 5.96
C CYS A 166 2.44 -13.84 6.53
N SER A 167 2.37 -14.54 7.67
CA SER A 167 3.54 -15.14 8.33
C SER A 167 4.19 -16.21 7.47
N TRP A 168 3.38 -17.07 6.82
CA TRP A 168 3.88 -18.09 5.89
C TRP A 168 4.55 -17.47 4.67
N THR A 169 3.94 -16.42 4.09
CA THR A 169 4.52 -15.68 2.95
C THR A 169 5.82 -14.99 3.35
N LEU A 170 5.89 -14.42 4.55
CA LEU A 170 7.11 -13.79 5.08
C LEU A 170 8.23 -14.81 5.31
N SER A 171 7.92 -16.02 5.83
CA SER A 171 8.89 -17.09 6.04
C SER A 171 9.41 -17.69 4.74
N ASN A 172 8.59 -17.74 3.69
CA ASN A 172 8.93 -18.24 2.36
C ASN A 172 9.16 -17.10 1.34
N TRP A 173 9.66 -15.98 1.80
CA TRP A 173 9.79 -14.77 1.02
C TRP A 173 10.69 -14.95 -0.21
N LYS A 174 10.14 -14.69 -1.42
CA LYS A 174 10.81 -14.82 -2.73
C LYS A 174 11.00 -13.49 -3.46
N GLN A 175 11.13 -12.37 -2.76
CA GLN A 175 11.34 -11.02 -3.32
C GLN A 175 10.18 -10.43 -4.17
N GLU A 176 9.07 -11.13 -4.31
CA GLU A 176 7.95 -10.64 -5.14
C GLU A 176 7.14 -9.53 -4.47
N THR A 177 7.06 -9.51 -3.13
CA THR A 177 6.40 -8.47 -2.34
C THR A 177 7.37 -7.81 -1.37
N PRO A 178 7.35 -6.49 -1.19
CA PRO A 178 8.18 -5.81 -0.21
C PRO A 178 7.92 -6.31 1.22
N LYS A 179 8.96 -6.56 2.00
CA LYS A 179 8.83 -7.02 3.40
C LYS A 179 8.00 -6.09 4.26
N GLU A 180 8.07 -4.78 4.02
CA GLU A 180 7.33 -3.78 4.77
C GLU A 180 5.82 -3.86 4.51
N GLU A 181 5.40 -4.22 3.30
CA GLU A 181 4.00 -4.49 2.99
C GLU A 181 3.47 -5.68 3.77
N LEU A 182 4.23 -6.78 3.81
CA LEU A 182 3.86 -7.97 4.59
C LEU A 182 3.75 -7.68 6.10
N LYS A 183 4.65 -6.87 6.65
CA LYS A 183 4.58 -6.45 8.06
C LYS A 183 3.32 -5.61 8.34
N THR A 184 2.94 -4.74 7.41
CA THR A 184 1.74 -3.92 7.57
C THR A 184 0.47 -4.75 7.44
N LEU A 185 0.43 -5.74 6.54
CA LEU A 185 -0.67 -6.69 6.45
C LEU A 185 -0.78 -7.57 7.71
N LEU A 186 0.35 -7.94 8.32
CA LEU A 186 0.36 -8.60 9.63
C LEU A 186 -0.27 -7.71 10.71
N LEU A 187 0.06 -6.43 10.74
CA LEU A 187 -0.50 -5.48 11.70
C LEU A 187 -2.01 -5.29 11.49
N LEU A 188 -2.48 -5.29 10.23
CA LEU A 188 -3.91 -5.26 9.89
C LEU A 188 -4.68 -6.45 10.50
N ALA A 189 -4.06 -7.63 10.60
CA ALA A 189 -4.67 -8.80 11.22
C ALA A 189 -4.53 -8.78 12.76
N LEU A 190 -3.35 -8.38 13.27
CA LEU A 190 -3.04 -8.40 14.71
C LEU A 190 -3.77 -7.32 15.51
N ALA A 191 -3.89 -6.10 14.99
CA ALA A 191 -4.49 -5.00 15.73
C ALA A 191 -5.99 -5.25 16.07
N PRO A 192 -6.84 -5.72 15.13
CA PRO A 192 -8.20 -6.15 15.45
C PRO A 192 -8.25 -7.34 16.40
N ALA A 193 -7.36 -8.32 16.23
CA ALA A 193 -7.31 -9.51 17.10
C ALA A 193 -6.98 -9.13 18.55
N ALA A 194 -5.99 -8.24 18.75
CA ALA A 194 -5.66 -7.70 20.06
C ALA A 194 -6.84 -6.91 20.66
N GLY A 195 -7.50 -6.04 19.88
CA GLY A 195 -8.69 -5.33 20.31
C GLY A 195 -9.82 -6.27 20.73
N PHE A 196 -10.02 -7.35 19.97
CA PHE A 196 -11.03 -8.37 20.25
C PHE A 196 -10.77 -9.12 21.56
N LEU A 197 -9.52 -9.49 21.82
CA LEU A 197 -9.11 -10.18 23.05
C LEU A 197 -9.19 -9.24 24.26
N LEU A 198 -8.66 -8.02 24.14
CA LEU A 198 -8.65 -7.01 25.20
C LEU A 198 -10.07 -6.57 25.59
N GLN A 199 -11.01 -6.54 24.65
CA GLN A 199 -12.41 -6.21 24.93
C GLN A 199 -13.08 -7.20 25.89
N GLY A 200 -12.57 -8.45 26.00
CA GLY A 200 -13.00 -9.41 27.01
C GLY A 200 -12.60 -9.05 28.45
N TRP A 201 -11.49 -8.31 28.59
CA TRP A 201 -10.93 -7.90 29.89
C TRP A 201 -11.36 -6.47 30.28
N LEU A 202 -11.64 -5.64 29.30
CA LEU A 202 -11.97 -4.22 29.43
C LEU A 202 -13.28 -3.91 28.68
N PRO A 203 -14.42 -4.43 29.16
CA PRO A 203 -15.70 -4.26 28.51
C PRO A 203 -16.08 -2.76 28.41
N GLY A 204 -16.81 -2.38 27.36
CA GLY A 204 -17.32 -1.04 27.18
C GLY A 204 -16.32 0.00 26.67
N ARG A 205 -15.20 -0.40 26.07
CA ARG A 205 -14.17 0.54 25.58
C ARG A 205 -13.97 0.59 24.06
N GLY A 206 -14.80 -0.08 23.26
CA GLY A 206 -14.70 -0.05 21.78
C GLY A 206 -13.35 -0.53 21.22
N LEU A 207 -12.65 -1.41 21.92
CA LEU A 207 -11.27 -1.80 21.61
C LEU A 207 -11.14 -2.53 20.27
N LEU A 208 -12.17 -3.29 19.87
CA LEU A 208 -12.20 -3.92 18.54
C LEU A 208 -12.25 -2.86 17.43
N CYS A 209 -13.10 -1.85 17.57
CA CYS A 209 -13.22 -0.76 16.61
C CYS A 209 -11.92 0.04 16.51
N CYS A 210 -11.23 0.28 17.64
CA CYS A 210 -9.90 0.86 17.67
C CYS A 210 -8.87 0.02 16.91
N GLY A 211 -8.83 -1.29 17.16
CA GLY A 211 -7.91 -2.21 16.50
C GLY A 211 -8.10 -2.23 14.98
N ILE A 212 -9.35 -2.32 14.52
CA ILE A 212 -9.69 -2.25 13.10
C ILE A 212 -9.26 -0.89 12.50
N THR A 213 -9.63 0.21 13.16
CA THR A 213 -9.30 1.57 12.68
C THR A 213 -7.78 1.76 12.59
N LEU A 214 -7.02 1.33 13.60
CA LEU A 214 -5.56 1.39 13.59
C LEU A 214 -4.97 0.58 12.44
N GLY A 215 -5.42 -0.64 12.22
CA GLY A 215 -4.97 -1.49 11.11
C GLY A 215 -5.23 -0.82 9.75
N LEU A 216 -6.41 -0.23 9.57
CA LEU A 216 -6.78 0.49 8.34
C LEU A 216 -5.94 1.76 8.12
N VAL A 217 -5.61 2.50 9.18
CA VAL A 217 -4.69 3.65 9.09
C VAL A 217 -3.31 3.20 8.63
N CYS A 218 -2.77 2.12 9.21
CA CYS A 218 -1.46 1.60 8.84
C CYS A 218 -1.40 1.18 7.36
N VAL A 219 -2.43 0.45 6.88
CA VAL A 219 -2.54 0.07 5.46
C VAL A 219 -2.65 1.29 4.56
N TYR A 220 -3.47 2.27 4.94
CA TYR A 220 -3.63 3.50 4.16
C TYR A 220 -2.32 4.27 4.04
N VAL A 221 -1.55 4.40 5.12
CA VAL A 221 -0.23 5.04 5.10
C VAL A 221 0.73 4.29 4.18
N LEU A 222 0.73 2.95 4.21
CA LEU A 222 1.53 2.14 3.30
C LEU A 222 1.14 2.38 1.84
N VAL A 223 -0.17 2.32 1.52
CA VAL A 223 -0.69 2.59 0.16
C VAL A 223 -0.30 3.99 -0.32
N LEU A 224 -0.30 4.99 0.56
CA LEU A 224 0.21 6.31 0.22
C LEU A 224 1.72 6.25 -0.08
N GLN A 225 2.51 5.58 0.75
CA GLN A 225 3.95 5.47 0.55
C GLN A 225 4.29 4.80 -0.79
N THR A 226 3.59 3.74 -1.18
CA THR A 226 3.81 3.07 -2.47
C THR A 226 3.42 3.94 -3.66
N LYS A 227 2.32 4.70 -3.57
CA LYS A 227 1.93 5.67 -4.62
C LYS A 227 2.93 6.82 -4.78
N PHE A 228 3.67 7.15 -3.73
CA PHE A 228 4.75 8.16 -3.78
C PHE A 228 6.11 7.59 -4.18
N THR A 229 6.23 6.30 -4.52
CA THR A 229 7.51 5.68 -4.88
C THR A 229 7.67 5.41 -6.36
N VAL A 230 6.60 5.45 -7.13
CA VAL A 230 6.59 5.16 -8.58
C VAL A 230 6.17 6.39 -9.36
N ASP A 231 6.86 6.66 -10.47
CA ASP A 231 6.45 7.67 -11.45
C ASP A 231 5.24 7.16 -12.23
N THR A 232 4.15 7.92 -12.21
CA THR A 232 2.85 7.50 -12.75
C THR A 232 2.80 7.41 -14.27
N LEU A 233 3.68 8.12 -14.98
CA LEU A 233 3.77 8.08 -16.44
C LEU A 233 4.58 6.87 -16.91
N THR A 234 5.78 6.71 -16.36
CA THR A 234 6.77 5.75 -16.88
C THR A 234 6.76 4.42 -16.13
N GLY A 235 6.16 4.38 -14.92
CA GLY A 235 6.13 3.18 -14.08
C GLY A 235 7.52 2.71 -13.60
N VAL A 236 8.56 3.55 -13.65
CA VAL A 236 9.83 3.35 -12.94
C VAL A 236 9.72 3.97 -11.55
N SER A 237 10.69 3.71 -10.67
CA SER A 237 10.74 4.42 -9.39
C SER A 237 10.88 5.93 -9.59
N ASN A 238 10.55 6.70 -8.57
CA ASN A 238 10.75 8.14 -8.59
C ASN A 238 12.05 8.54 -7.85
N ARG A 239 12.36 9.83 -7.89
CA ARG A 239 13.52 10.44 -7.22
C ARG A 239 13.65 10.04 -5.74
N ILE A 240 12.52 9.95 -5.00
CA ILE A 240 12.53 9.64 -3.56
C ILE A 240 13.11 8.24 -3.31
N VAL A 241 12.77 7.27 -4.16
CA VAL A 241 13.30 5.89 -4.07
C VAL A 241 14.78 5.85 -4.37
N ALA A 242 15.24 6.57 -5.41
CA ALA A 242 16.66 6.63 -5.75
C ALA A 242 17.49 7.22 -4.60
N LEU A 243 17.02 8.29 -3.98
CA LEU A 243 17.69 8.91 -2.83
C LEU A 243 17.74 7.97 -1.62
N ARG A 244 16.61 7.33 -1.26
CA ARG A 244 16.56 6.35 -0.16
C ARG A 244 17.50 5.16 -0.40
N TYR A 245 17.55 4.66 -1.63
CA TYR A 245 18.46 3.59 -2.00
C TYR A 245 19.92 4.01 -1.77
N LEU A 246 20.31 5.17 -2.28
CA LEU A 246 21.66 5.69 -2.10
C LEU A 246 22.01 5.90 -0.62
N GLU A 247 21.10 6.49 0.18
CA GLU A 247 21.28 6.69 1.62
C GLU A 247 21.47 5.36 2.37
N SER A 248 20.73 4.32 1.99
CA SER A 248 20.84 2.99 2.63
C SER A 248 22.12 2.24 2.24
N GLU A 249 22.57 2.39 1.00
CA GLU A 249 23.71 1.65 0.45
C GLU A 249 25.07 2.33 0.70
N LEU A 250 25.10 3.65 0.76
CA LEU A 250 26.32 4.44 0.97
C LEU A 250 27.18 3.95 2.16
N PRO A 251 26.62 3.69 3.36
CA PRO A 251 27.39 3.17 4.48
C PRO A 251 27.96 1.77 4.26
N TYR A 252 27.26 0.94 3.49
CA TYR A 252 27.71 -0.40 3.14
C TYR A 252 28.92 -0.35 2.21
N TYR A 253 28.86 0.39 1.10
CA TYR A 253 29.93 0.48 0.12
C TYR A 253 31.18 1.19 0.70
N ARG A 254 31.02 2.13 1.59
CA ARG A 254 32.15 2.75 2.33
C ARG A 254 32.92 1.77 3.19
N ARG A 255 32.22 0.81 3.81
CA ARG A 255 32.86 -0.24 4.62
C ARG A 255 33.47 -1.37 3.79
N HIS A 256 33.15 -1.43 2.49
CA HIS A 256 33.58 -2.48 1.59
C HIS A 256 34.25 -1.88 0.33
N PRO A 257 35.48 -1.33 0.44
CA PRO A 257 36.13 -0.59 -0.66
C PRO A 257 36.40 -1.46 -1.92
N ASN A 258 36.35 -2.79 -1.79
CA ASN A 258 36.46 -3.72 -2.90
C ASN A 258 35.15 -3.82 -3.74
N ARG A 259 34.06 -3.20 -3.27
CA ARG A 259 32.80 -3.09 -4.01
C ARG A 259 32.60 -1.65 -4.46
N SER A 260 31.93 -1.47 -5.59
CA SER A 260 31.71 -0.15 -6.17
C SER A 260 30.24 0.16 -6.27
N LEU A 261 29.85 1.36 -5.82
CA LEU A 261 28.55 1.95 -6.06
C LEU A 261 28.71 3.00 -7.16
N HIS A 262 27.90 2.90 -8.21
CA HIS A 262 27.83 3.88 -9.29
C HIS A 262 26.45 4.53 -9.31
N PHE A 263 26.45 5.82 -9.64
CA PHE A 263 25.23 6.58 -9.90
C PHE A 263 25.33 7.18 -11.30
N LEU A 264 24.32 6.92 -12.11
CA LEU A 264 24.20 7.44 -13.47
C LEU A 264 23.04 8.45 -13.47
N MET A 265 23.31 9.67 -13.96
CA MET A 265 22.30 10.65 -14.28
C MET A 265 22.12 10.69 -15.79
N MET A 266 20.90 10.71 -16.27
CA MET A 266 20.55 10.68 -17.68
C MET A 266 19.50 11.73 -17.98
N ASP A 267 19.65 12.42 -19.11
CA ASP A 267 18.71 13.45 -19.58
C ASP A 267 18.42 13.17 -21.06
N MET A 268 17.15 13.30 -21.46
CA MET A 268 16.73 13.16 -22.85
C MET A 268 17.11 14.42 -23.63
N ASP A 269 18.01 14.24 -24.60
CA ASP A 269 18.46 15.34 -25.43
C ASP A 269 17.30 15.85 -26.31
N HIS A 270 17.16 17.18 -26.42
CA HIS A 270 16.12 17.84 -27.23
C HIS A 270 14.66 17.52 -26.87
N PHE A 271 14.38 17.04 -25.64
CA PHE A 271 13.01 16.69 -25.22
C PHE A 271 12.00 17.84 -25.40
N LYS A 272 12.41 19.07 -25.11
CA LYS A 272 11.57 20.24 -25.32
C LYS A 272 11.16 20.37 -26.80
N HIS A 273 12.07 20.13 -27.74
CA HIS A 273 11.77 20.19 -29.17
C HIS A 273 10.75 19.11 -29.57
N ILE A 274 10.84 17.90 -29.03
CA ILE A 274 9.83 16.86 -29.25
C ILE A 274 8.44 17.35 -28.79
N ASN A 275 8.37 17.96 -27.59
CA ASN A 275 7.11 18.50 -27.09
C ASN A 275 6.56 19.65 -27.95
N ASP A 276 7.44 20.60 -28.33
CA ASP A 276 7.03 21.81 -29.04
C ASP A 276 6.59 21.50 -30.50
N GLU A 277 7.21 20.51 -31.15
CA GLU A 277 6.93 20.15 -32.54
C GLU A 277 5.85 19.07 -32.70
N TYR A 278 5.86 18.04 -31.83
CA TYR A 278 4.97 16.88 -31.95
C TYR A 278 3.90 16.81 -30.86
N GLY A 279 3.95 17.72 -29.90
CA GLY A 279 2.98 17.81 -28.79
C GLY A 279 3.36 16.97 -27.56
N HIS A 280 2.79 17.31 -26.40
CA HIS A 280 3.08 16.70 -25.11
C HIS A 280 2.77 15.18 -25.05
N LEU A 281 1.77 14.71 -25.81
CA LEU A 281 1.46 13.27 -25.85
C LEU A 281 2.59 12.46 -26.50
N GLU A 282 3.25 13.00 -27.51
CA GLU A 282 4.42 12.39 -28.12
C GLU A 282 5.65 12.44 -27.19
N GLY A 283 5.83 13.56 -26.46
CA GLY A 283 6.85 13.61 -25.42
C GLY A 283 6.63 12.58 -24.31
N ASP A 284 5.39 12.40 -23.86
CA ASP A 284 5.04 11.36 -22.89
C ASP A 284 5.33 9.95 -23.45
N ALA A 285 5.01 9.70 -24.72
CA ALA A 285 5.31 8.42 -25.39
C ALA A 285 6.83 8.17 -25.48
N ALA A 286 7.63 9.21 -25.75
CA ALA A 286 9.08 9.12 -25.78
C ALA A 286 9.65 8.76 -24.39
N LEU A 287 9.15 9.37 -23.32
CA LEU A 287 9.54 9.07 -21.95
C LEU A 287 9.18 7.63 -21.56
N VAL A 288 7.99 7.14 -21.94
CA VAL A 288 7.55 5.76 -21.69
C VAL A 288 8.42 4.76 -22.45
N LEU A 289 8.77 5.05 -23.70
CA LEU A 289 9.66 4.22 -24.50
C LEU A 289 11.04 4.13 -23.87
N LEU A 290 11.65 5.27 -23.52
CA LEU A 290 12.95 5.30 -22.83
C LEU A 290 12.92 4.51 -21.53
N ALA A 291 11.89 4.70 -20.69
CA ALA A 291 11.71 3.97 -19.45
C ALA A 291 11.61 2.45 -19.68
N GLY A 292 10.94 2.01 -20.74
CA GLY A 292 10.85 0.60 -21.13
C GLY A 292 12.22 -0.01 -21.50
N ILE A 293 13.03 0.73 -22.25
CA ILE A 293 14.39 0.35 -22.61
C ILE A 293 15.26 0.24 -21.36
N LEU A 294 15.23 1.27 -20.51
CA LEU A 294 16.01 1.28 -19.26
C LEU A 294 15.62 0.12 -18.34
N LYS A 295 14.31 -0.17 -18.17
CA LYS A 295 13.84 -1.35 -17.41
C LYS A 295 14.40 -2.65 -17.93
N LYS A 296 14.34 -2.86 -19.26
CA LYS A 296 14.84 -4.08 -19.91
C LYS A 296 16.33 -4.27 -19.64
N VAL A 297 17.11 -3.22 -19.80
CA VAL A 297 18.57 -3.28 -19.62
C VAL A 297 18.95 -3.42 -18.15
N CYS A 298 18.26 -2.72 -17.24
CA CYS A 298 18.53 -2.77 -15.81
C CYS A 298 18.07 -4.06 -15.12
N ALA A 299 17.24 -4.89 -15.74
CA ALA A 299 16.68 -6.09 -15.13
C ALA A 299 17.74 -7.08 -14.57
N ASN A 300 18.95 -7.07 -15.12
CA ASN A 300 20.06 -7.95 -14.72
C ASN A 300 21.05 -7.30 -13.74
N TYR A 301 20.80 -6.06 -13.33
CA TYR A 301 21.67 -5.32 -12.43
C TYR A 301 21.01 -5.12 -11.07
N ASN A 302 21.79 -5.27 -10.01
CA ASN A 302 21.32 -4.99 -8.66
C ASN A 302 21.38 -3.47 -8.41
N GLY A 303 20.21 -2.83 -8.37
CA GLY A 303 20.11 -1.39 -8.22
C GLY A 303 18.71 -0.84 -8.39
N VAL A 304 18.62 0.47 -8.48
CA VAL A 304 17.37 1.22 -8.67
C VAL A 304 17.45 2.03 -9.95
N LEU A 305 16.42 1.91 -10.79
CA LEU A 305 16.11 2.80 -11.89
C LEU A 305 14.98 3.73 -11.47
N ALA A 306 15.17 5.04 -11.63
CA ALA A 306 14.14 6.02 -11.29
C ALA A 306 14.07 7.16 -12.32
N ARG A 307 12.89 7.79 -12.42
CA ARG A 307 12.71 9.09 -13.06
C ARG A 307 13.01 10.17 -12.02
N TYR A 308 14.04 10.96 -12.29
CA TYR A 308 14.57 11.93 -11.33
C TYR A 308 13.81 13.27 -11.40
N GLY A 309 13.41 13.67 -12.58
CA GLY A 309 12.66 14.89 -12.87
C GLY A 309 12.10 14.83 -14.29
N GLY A 310 11.44 15.82 -14.79
CA GLY A 310 10.85 15.97 -16.12
C GLY A 310 11.28 14.92 -17.18
N ASP A 311 12.41 15.13 -17.82
CA ASP A 311 13.05 14.28 -18.82
C ASP A 311 14.31 13.57 -18.29
N GLU A 312 14.57 13.67 -16.99
CA GLU A 312 15.73 13.10 -16.31
C GLU A 312 15.42 11.72 -15.70
N PHE A 313 16.33 10.78 -15.94
CA PHE A 313 16.33 9.47 -15.32
C PHE A 313 17.62 9.23 -14.54
N CYS A 314 17.60 8.33 -13.57
CA CYS A 314 18.82 7.91 -12.89
C CYS A 314 18.85 6.41 -12.62
N ILE A 315 20.06 5.87 -12.53
CA ILE A 315 20.33 4.50 -12.13
C ILE A 315 21.35 4.54 -10.99
N ALA A 316 21.03 3.92 -9.87
CA ALA A 316 21.98 3.65 -8.80
C ALA A 316 22.25 2.14 -8.76
N CYS A 317 23.48 1.68 -8.94
CA CYS A 317 23.79 0.26 -9.00
C CYS A 317 25.11 -0.11 -8.33
N GLY A 318 25.09 -1.27 -7.65
CA GLY A 318 26.26 -1.92 -7.07
C GLY A 318 26.97 -2.78 -8.10
N CYS A 319 27.68 -2.17 -9.04
CA CYS A 319 28.39 -2.85 -10.12
C CYS A 319 29.83 -2.36 -10.23
N ASN A 320 30.70 -3.18 -10.82
CA ASN A 320 32.08 -2.77 -11.08
C ASN A 320 32.21 -1.88 -12.33
N SER A 321 33.38 -1.28 -12.57
CA SER A 321 33.61 -0.34 -13.67
C SER A 321 33.43 -0.96 -15.07
N VAL A 322 33.57 -2.26 -15.21
CA VAL A 322 33.33 -2.97 -16.49
C VAL A 322 31.81 -3.13 -16.70
N GLU A 323 31.14 -3.58 -15.67
CA GLU A 323 29.68 -3.77 -15.70
C GLU A 323 28.94 -2.46 -15.98
N VAL A 324 29.35 -1.35 -15.36
CA VAL A 324 28.71 -0.06 -15.62
C VAL A 324 28.93 0.45 -17.05
N ARG A 325 30.11 0.21 -17.63
CA ARG A 325 30.36 0.53 -19.05
C ARG A 325 29.49 -0.33 -19.96
N THR A 326 29.38 -1.64 -19.66
CA THR A 326 28.52 -2.56 -20.40
C THR A 326 27.06 -2.14 -20.32
N LEU A 327 26.58 -1.66 -19.13
CA LEU A 327 25.27 -1.11 -18.93
C LEU A 327 25.02 0.09 -19.84
N ILE A 328 25.93 1.07 -19.86
CA ILE A 328 25.82 2.29 -20.69
C ILE A 328 25.78 1.92 -22.19
N VAL A 329 26.67 1.03 -22.64
CA VAL A 329 26.68 0.58 -24.04
C VAL A 329 25.41 -0.19 -24.41
N SER A 330 24.88 -0.99 -23.48
CA SER A 330 23.64 -1.73 -23.70
C SER A 330 22.43 -0.78 -23.80
N ILE A 331 22.38 0.27 -22.97
CA ILE A 331 21.35 1.31 -23.05
C ILE A 331 21.37 1.98 -24.43
N GLN A 332 22.55 2.40 -24.89
CA GLN A 332 22.70 3.06 -26.20
C GLN A 332 22.26 2.13 -27.33
N ARG A 333 22.73 0.88 -27.33
CA ARG A 333 22.38 -0.11 -28.37
C ARG A 333 20.87 -0.37 -28.45
N GLU A 334 20.20 -0.55 -27.30
CA GLU A 334 18.76 -0.78 -27.27
C GLU A 334 17.98 0.48 -27.71
N LEU A 335 18.51 1.67 -27.39
CA LEU A 335 17.93 2.94 -27.81
C LEU A 335 18.04 3.12 -29.32
N ASP A 336 19.23 2.84 -29.92
CA ASP A 336 19.44 2.91 -31.37
C ASP A 336 18.52 1.92 -32.11
N ALA A 337 18.38 0.69 -31.57
CA ALA A 337 17.46 -0.31 -32.12
C ALA A 337 15.99 0.15 -32.05
N ALA A 338 15.59 0.76 -30.95
CA ALA A 338 14.24 1.29 -30.79
C ALA A 338 13.97 2.47 -31.70
N ASN A 339 14.93 3.39 -31.88
CA ASN A 339 14.83 4.48 -32.82
C ASN A 339 14.64 3.97 -34.26
N ALA A 340 15.44 2.98 -34.67
CA ALA A 340 15.33 2.39 -36.01
C ALA A 340 13.99 1.69 -36.27
N ALA A 341 13.39 1.12 -35.23
CA ALA A 341 12.11 0.41 -35.31
C ALA A 341 10.89 1.31 -35.13
N SER A 342 11.05 2.52 -34.57
CA SER A 342 9.93 3.38 -34.15
C SER A 342 9.13 3.96 -35.30
N GLY A 343 9.75 4.20 -36.46
CA GLY A 343 9.12 4.93 -37.58
C GLY A 343 8.75 6.40 -37.25
N LYS A 344 9.22 6.91 -36.10
CA LYS A 344 8.94 8.28 -35.65
C LYS A 344 9.78 9.31 -36.45
N PRO A 345 9.29 10.54 -36.64
CA PRO A 345 10.02 11.60 -37.35
C PRO A 345 11.17 12.18 -36.52
N TYR A 346 11.35 11.75 -35.27
CA TYR A 346 12.41 12.18 -34.37
C TYR A 346 13.15 10.94 -33.81
N GLN A 347 14.34 11.16 -33.32
CA GLN A 347 15.13 10.16 -32.61
C GLN A 347 15.24 10.54 -31.13
N ILE A 348 15.17 9.53 -30.27
CA ILE A 348 15.41 9.71 -28.85
C ILE A 348 16.91 9.57 -28.63
N GLU A 349 17.53 10.62 -28.12
CA GLU A 349 18.92 10.64 -27.70
C GLU A 349 19.00 10.95 -26.22
N ILE A 350 20.04 10.45 -25.56
CA ILE A 350 20.27 10.69 -24.13
C ILE A 350 21.72 11.09 -23.87
N SER A 351 21.92 11.94 -22.90
CA SER A 351 23.21 12.26 -22.32
C SER A 351 23.33 11.55 -20.97
N ILE A 352 24.41 10.80 -20.73
CA ILE A 352 24.61 9.98 -19.52
C ILE A 352 25.87 10.44 -18.81
N GLY A 353 25.74 10.98 -17.59
CA GLY A 353 26.84 11.20 -16.66
C GLY A 353 26.94 10.06 -15.65
N CYS A 354 28.13 9.63 -15.32
CA CYS A 354 28.36 8.51 -14.41
C CYS A 354 29.38 8.86 -13.34
N ALA A 355 28.96 8.83 -12.07
CA ALA A 355 29.85 8.98 -10.92
C ALA A 355 29.99 7.66 -10.17
N ARG A 356 31.23 7.37 -9.72
CA ARG A 356 31.52 6.28 -8.78
C ARG A 356 31.66 6.85 -7.39
N LEU A 357 31.20 6.11 -6.39
CA LEU A 357 31.47 6.45 -4.99
C LEU A 357 32.97 6.32 -4.71
N GLU A 358 33.62 7.43 -4.49
CA GLU A 358 35.03 7.57 -4.17
C GLU A 358 35.22 8.07 -2.72
N PRO A 359 36.42 7.96 -2.11
CA PRO A 359 36.64 8.36 -0.73
C PRO A 359 36.40 9.85 -0.44
N ASP A 360 36.53 10.71 -1.44
CA ASP A 360 36.30 12.15 -1.38
C ASP A 360 34.80 12.53 -1.39
N ILE A 361 33.93 11.63 -1.82
CA ILE A 361 32.49 11.83 -1.85
C ILE A 361 31.91 11.63 -0.45
N ALA A 362 31.55 12.73 0.22
CA ALA A 362 31.09 12.72 1.61
C ALA A 362 29.60 12.41 1.76
N THR A 363 28.76 12.80 0.82
CA THR A 363 27.29 12.69 0.91
C THR A 363 26.70 12.08 -0.36
N VAL A 364 25.42 11.70 -0.28
CA VAL A 364 24.63 11.30 -1.46
C VAL A 364 24.54 12.45 -2.46
N HIS A 365 24.43 13.68 -1.98
CA HIS A 365 24.40 14.88 -2.83
C HIS A 365 25.67 15.05 -3.65
N ASP A 366 26.84 14.87 -3.02
CA ASP A 366 28.13 15.00 -3.73
C ASP A 366 28.24 13.97 -4.87
N LEU A 367 27.72 12.75 -4.66
CA LEU A 367 27.71 11.71 -5.69
C LEU A 367 26.78 12.08 -6.86
N ILE A 368 25.62 12.63 -6.54
CA ILE A 368 24.64 13.07 -7.55
C ILE A 368 25.21 14.27 -8.34
N ASP A 369 25.72 15.26 -7.63
CA ASP A 369 26.30 16.47 -8.26
C ASP A 369 27.45 16.12 -9.20
N LYS A 370 28.29 15.15 -8.84
CA LYS A 370 29.37 14.67 -9.70
C LYS A 370 28.84 14.03 -10.98
N ALA A 371 27.80 13.20 -10.87
CA ALA A 371 27.17 12.59 -12.05
C ALA A 371 26.46 13.61 -12.93
N ASP A 372 25.79 14.58 -12.33
CA ASP A 372 25.11 15.67 -13.06
C ASP A 372 26.13 16.55 -13.81
N GLN A 373 27.23 16.91 -13.19
CA GLN A 373 28.31 17.66 -13.86
C GLN A 373 28.86 16.90 -15.08
N GLU A 374 29.12 15.62 -14.94
CA GLU A 374 29.59 14.76 -16.07
C GLU A 374 28.55 14.72 -17.20
N MET A 375 27.27 14.56 -16.87
CA MET A 375 26.17 14.58 -17.84
C MET A 375 26.10 15.92 -18.56
N TYR A 376 26.18 17.03 -17.83
CA TYR A 376 26.15 18.38 -18.39
C TYR A 376 27.33 18.65 -19.35
N HIS A 377 28.52 18.21 -18.99
CA HIS A 377 29.70 18.31 -19.87
C HIS A 377 29.51 17.55 -21.18
N LEU A 378 28.95 16.34 -21.14
CA LEU A 378 28.65 15.57 -22.34
C LEU A 378 27.58 16.22 -23.19
N LYS A 379 26.51 16.73 -22.57
CA LYS A 379 25.42 17.46 -23.23
C LYS A 379 25.93 18.73 -23.94
N THR A 380 26.83 19.48 -23.30
CA THR A 380 27.43 20.69 -23.87
C THR A 380 28.35 20.36 -25.06
N ARG A 381 29.15 19.29 -24.97
CA ARG A 381 30.00 18.83 -26.09
C ARG A 381 29.17 18.42 -27.31
N LYS A 382 28.07 17.68 -27.11
CA LYS A 382 27.15 17.31 -28.21
C LYS A 382 26.57 18.56 -28.90
N ARG A 383 26.13 19.56 -28.12
CA ARG A 383 25.61 20.85 -28.67
C ARG A 383 26.65 21.66 -29.43
N GLY A 384 27.91 21.65 -28.99
CA GLY A 384 29.02 22.38 -29.65
C GLY A 384 29.51 21.70 -30.92
N THR A 385 29.18 20.42 -31.15
CA THR A 385 29.51 19.68 -32.39
C THR A 385 28.39 19.65 -33.41
N ALA A 386 27.18 20.13 -33.07
CA ALA A 386 26.08 20.27 -34.02
C ALA A 386 26.42 21.38 -35.04
N PRO A 387 26.31 21.15 -36.38
CA PRO A 387 26.54 22.18 -37.40
C PRO A 387 25.54 23.31 -37.14
N THR A 388 26.06 24.53 -37.04
CA THR A 388 25.27 25.76 -37.01
C THR A 388 24.41 25.79 -38.27
N GLU A 389 23.14 25.42 -38.22
CA GLU A 389 22.19 25.73 -39.29
C GLU A 389 22.17 27.25 -39.42
N LYS A 390 22.71 27.70 -40.56
CA LYS A 390 22.70 29.08 -40.96
C LYS A 390 21.26 29.56 -41.07
N GLN A 391 20.90 30.52 -40.20
CA GLN A 391 19.75 31.37 -40.44
C GLN A 391 19.94 32.03 -41.82
N GLY A 392 19.10 31.64 -42.75
CA GLY A 392 18.91 32.23 -44.05
C GLY A 392 17.45 32.65 -44.17
#